data_85d4bbd33239194dc14cd044f6855f5b
#
_entry.id   85d4bbd33239194dc14cd044f6855f5b
#
_cell.length_a   1.000
_cell.length_b   1.000
_cell.length_c   1.000
_cell.angle_alpha   90.00
_cell.angle_beta   90.00
_cell.angle_gamma   90.00
#
_symmetry.space_group_name_H-M   'P 1'
#
loop_
_entity.id
_entity.type
_entity.pdbx_description
1 polymer ?
#
loop_
_entity_poly.entity_id
_entity_poly.type
_entity_poly.pdbx_seq_one_letter_code
_entity_poly.pdbx_strand_id
1 'polypeptide(L)'
;LHPRVRRQRQMCIRDRIDKEFRLAPGEWVYNFPAGLIDPGETPQESAKRELREETGLELYEIDDFIGTSYSAVGFSNETNVCVVGKARGEFHKSTSTLEEIEAGWYTKAEVRELLKKAKFAARTQAYCYVWSRE
;
A
#
# COMPACT_ATOMS: atom_id res chain seq x y z
N LEU A 1 -1.84 26.68 -11.21
CA LEU A 1 -1.55 25.44 -10.50
C LEU A 1 -1.84 24.28 -11.43
N HIS A 2 -0.78 23.73 -12.00
CA HIS A 2 -0.92 22.47 -12.73
C HIS A 2 -1.32 21.40 -11.72
N PRO A 3 -2.43 20.67 -11.93
CA PRO A 3 -2.75 19.55 -11.09
C PRO A 3 -1.57 18.57 -11.17
N ARG A 4 -0.86 18.41 -10.08
CA ARG A 4 0.19 17.40 -10.00
C ARG A 4 -0.49 16.05 -10.13
N VAL A 5 -0.25 15.39 -11.24
CA VAL A 5 -0.62 13.98 -11.37
C VAL A 5 0.21 13.23 -10.34
N ARG A 6 -0.42 12.87 -9.23
CA ARG A 6 0.22 12.05 -8.22
C ARG A 6 0.07 10.61 -8.64
N ARG A 7 1.18 9.98 -8.89
CA ARG A 7 1.20 8.54 -9.06
C ARG A 7 1.61 7.93 -7.73
N GLN A 8 0.71 7.18 -7.13
CA GLN A 8 1.02 6.40 -5.94
C GLN A 8 1.25 4.96 -6.34
N ARG A 9 2.05 4.27 -5.55
CA ARG A 9 2.26 2.87 -5.72
C ARG A 9 1.82 2.12 -4.51
N GLN A 10 1.12 1.06 -4.78
CA GLN A 10 0.79 0.12 -3.74
C GLN A 10 1.52 -1.17 -3.97
N MET A 11 2.02 -1.72 -2.91
CA MET A 11 2.60 -3.04 -2.91
C MET A 11 1.68 -3.98 -2.17
N CYS A 12 1.20 -4.99 -2.89
CA CYS A 12 0.45 -6.07 -2.29
C CYS A 12 1.45 -7.17 -1.96
N ILE A 13 1.87 -7.23 -0.73
CA ILE A 13 2.78 -8.26 -0.27
C ILE A 13 1.96 -9.32 0.43
N ARG A 14 2.27 -10.55 0.10
CA ARG A 14 1.66 -11.70 0.74
C ARG A 14 1.70 -11.56 2.26
N ASP A 15 0.55 -11.58 2.89
CA ASP A 15 0.34 -11.56 4.34
C ASP A 15 0.64 -10.23 5.06
N ARG A 16 0.78 -9.12 4.32
CA ARG A 16 1.16 -7.87 4.95
C ARG A 16 0.19 -6.73 4.64
N ILE A 17 -0.20 -6.00 5.68
CA ILE A 17 -1.05 -4.82 5.60
C ILE A 17 -0.54 -3.76 6.58
N ASP A 18 -0.63 -2.52 6.21
CA ASP A 18 -0.38 -1.39 7.08
C ASP A 18 -1.69 -0.85 7.65
N LYS A 19 -1.65 -0.47 8.91
CA LYS A 19 -2.69 0.32 9.54
C LYS A 19 -2.16 1.74 9.67
N GLU A 20 -2.81 2.69 9.01
CA GLU A 20 -2.38 4.07 8.99
C GLU A 20 -3.49 5.02 9.44
N PHE A 21 -3.13 6.07 10.18
CA PHE A 21 -4.06 7.12 10.53
C PHE A 21 -4.16 8.10 9.36
N ARG A 22 -5.38 8.38 8.91
CA ARG A 22 -5.63 9.30 7.80
C ARG A 22 -6.40 10.51 8.30
N LEU A 23 -5.89 11.71 8.00
CA LEU A 23 -6.49 12.97 8.44
C LEU A 23 -7.86 13.23 7.82
N ALA A 24 -8.04 12.91 6.54
CA ALA A 24 -9.31 13.16 5.85
C ALA A 24 -10.50 12.45 6.51
N PRO A 25 -10.46 11.11 6.75
CA PRO A 25 -11.49 10.44 7.50
C PRO A 25 -11.37 10.61 9.02
N GLY A 26 -10.23 11.08 9.54
CA GLY A 26 -9.99 11.22 10.97
C GLY A 26 -9.90 9.90 11.74
N GLU A 27 -9.48 8.83 11.09
CA GLU A 27 -9.43 7.50 11.69
C GLU A 27 -8.35 6.61 11.10
N TRP A 28 -8.10 5.48 11.74
CA TRP A 28 -7.18 4.46 11.27
C TRP A 28 -7.78 3.66 10.12
N VAL A 29 -6.99 3.46 9.07
CA VAL A 29 -7.40 2.77 7.86
C VAL A 29 -6.34 1.72 7.51
N TYR A 30 -6.78 0.53 7.14
CA TYR A 30 -5.88 -0.49 6.62
C TYR A 30 -5.56 -0.22 5.16
N ASN A 31 -4.28 -0.28 4.84
CA ASN A 31 -3.79 -0.02 3.49
C ASN A 31 -2.51 -0.82 3.22
N PHE A 32 -2.13 -0.93 1.96
CA PHE A 32 -0.79 -1.37 1.59
C PHE A 32 0.17 -0.20 1.60
N PRO A 33 1.47 -0.43 1.80
CA PRO A 33 2.47 0.60 1.64
C PRO A 33 2.33 1.29 0.30
N ALA A 34 2.35 2.60 0.32
CA ALA A 34 2.19 3.39 -0.88
C ALA A 34 2.99 4.68 -0.77
N GLY A 35 3.50 5.13 -1.89
CA GLY A 35 4.21 6.39 -1.97
C GLY A 35 4.28 6.92 -3.38
N LEU A 36 4.84 8.10 -3.52
CA LEU A 36 5.03 8.76 -4.79
C LEU A 36 6.24 8.17 -5.51
N ILE A 37 6.13 8.08 -6.84
CA ILE A 37 7.27 7.75 -7.68
C ILE A 37 8.14 8.98 -7.81
N ASP A 38 9.40 8.85 -7.45
CA ASP A 38 10.37 9.91 -7.67
C ASP A 38 10.74 10.02 -9.15
N PRO A 39 11.10 11.22 -9.61
CA PRO A 39 11.56 11.41 -11.00
C PRO A 39 12.71 10.46 -11.34
N GLY A 40 12.59 9.78 -12.48
CA GLY A 40 13.59 8.81 -12.95
C GLY A 40 13.52 7.43 -12.32
N GLU A 41 12.64 7.24 -11.34
CA GLU A 41 12.44 5.97 -10.66
C GLU A 41 11.43 5.09 -11.41
N THR A 42 11.71 3.79 -11.54
CA THR A 42 10.72 2.84 -12.07
C THR A 42 9.67 2.50 -10.99
N PRO A 43 8.50 1.95 -11.38
CA PRO A 43 7.53 1.41 -10.46
C PRO A 43 8.11 0.47 -9.42
N GLN A 44 8.95 -0.42 -9.86
CA GLN A 44 9.56 -1.45 -9.04
C GLN A 44 10.58 -0.88 -8.04
N GLU A 45 11.40 0.07 -8.50
CA GLU A 45 12.37 0.76 -7.64
C GLU A 45 11.69 1.56 -6.53
N SER A 46 10.62 2.26 -6.88
CA SER A 46 9.86 3.02 -5.89
C SER A 46 9.16 2.10 -4.88
N ALA A 47 8.64 0.98 -5.34
CA ALA A 47 8.01 -0.01 -4.47
C ALA A 47 9.00 -0.55 -3.43
N LYS A 48 10.22 -0.87 -3.87
CA LYS A 48 11.29 -1.32 -2.97
C LYS A 48 11.67 -0.25 -1.95
N ARG A 49 11.81 0.99 -2.41
CA ARG A 49 12.18 2.12 -1.55
C ARG A 49 11.09 2.41 -0.52
N GLU A 50 9.85 2.55 -0.95
CA GLU A 50 8.73 2.86 -0.06
C GLU A 50 8.52 1.77 0.99
N LEU A 51 8.63 0.50 0.59
CA LEU A 51 8.52 -0.60 1.54
C LEU A 51 9.59 -0.52 2.62
N ARG A 52 10.82 -0.24 2.23
CA ARG A 52 11.94 -0.11 3.17
C ARG A 52 11.76 1.09 4.10
N GLU A 53 11.38 2.23 3.56
CA GLU A 53 11.19 3.46 4.33
C GLU A 53 10.04 3.33 5.33
N GLU A 54 8.92 2.77 4.91
CA GLU A 54 7.73 2.64 5.75
C GLU A 54 7.82 1.49 6.75
N THR A 55 8.57 0.44 6.46
CA THR A 55 8.48 -0.80 7.24
C THR A 55 9.81 -1.44 7.60
N GLY A 56 10.89 -1.11 6.92
CA GLY A 56 12.18 -1.77 7.06
C GLY A 56 12.32 -3.07 6.28
N LEU A 57 11.28 -3.51 5.62
CA LEU A 57 11.30 -4.77 4.88
C LEU A 57 11.97 -4.62 3.53
N GLU A 58 12.53 -5.72 3.04
CA GLU A 58 13.09 -5.83 1.71
C GLU A 58 12.13 -6.55 0.77
N LEU A 59 11.80 -5.92 -0.35
CA LEU A 59 11.10 -6.57 -1.45
C LEU A 59 12.13 -7.37 -2.27
N TYR A 60 12.14 -8.68 -2.08
CA TYR A 60 13.15 -9.53 -2.72
C TYR A 60 12.68 -10.21 -4.00
N GLU A 61 11.38 -10.28 -4.23
CA GLU A 61 10.80 -10.87 -5.44
C GLU A 61 9.57 -10.10 -5.86
N ILE A 62 9.47 -9.80 -7.15
CA ILE A 62 8.28 -9.18 -7.73
C ILE A 62 7.58 -10.24 -8.57
N ASP A 63 6.35 -10.57 -8.18
CA ASP A 63 5.56 -11.62 -8.83
C ASP A 63 4.67 -11.06 -9.93
N ASP A 64 4.18 -9.83 -9.78
CA ASP A 64 3.24 -9.25 -10.73
C ASP A 64 3.26 -7.73 -10.69
N PHE A 65 2.72 -7.14 -11.73
CA PHE A 65 2.58 -5.70 -11.89
C PHE A 65 1.19 -5.40 -12.45
N ILE A 66 0.43 -4.63 -11.70
CA ILE A 66 -0.90 -4.20 -12.14
C ILE A 66 -0.79 -2.77 -12.65
N GLY A 67 -1.23 -2.58 -13.89
CA GLY A 67 -1.10 -1.30 -14.59
C GLY A 67 -1.89 -0.16 -13.96
N THR A 68 -1.86 0.96 -14.65
CA THR A 68 -2.39 2.23 -14.13
C THR A 68 -3.89 2.18 -13.86
N SER A 69 -4.27 2.64 -12.68
CA SER A 69 -5.66 2.89 -12.31
C SER A 69 -5.80 4.28 -11.71
N TYR A 70 -7.02 4.80 -11.71
CA TYR A 70 -7.32 6.06 -11.03
C TYR A 70 -7.76 5.80 -9.59
N SER A 71 -7.31 6.66 -8.66
CA SER A 71 -7.71 6.55 -7.25
C SER A 71 -9.17 6.93 -7.03
N ALA A 72 -9.61 7.99 -7.69
CA ALA A 72 -10.94 8.56 -7.48
C ALA A 72 -11.42 9.26 -8.75
N VAL A 73 -11.90 8.46 -9.70
CA VAL A 73 -12.29 8.92 -11.05
C VAL A 73 -13.26 10.12 -11.03
N GLY A 74 -14.12 10.21 -10.03
CA GLY A 74 -15.13 11.27 -9.99
C GLY A 74 -14.59 12.67 -9.71
N PHE A 75 -13.41 12.81 -9.10
CA PHE A 75 -12.93 14.13 -8.67
C PHE A 75 -11.40 14.29 -8.65
N SER A 76 -10.65 13.28 -9.01
CA SER A 76 -9.19 13.33 -8.97
C SER A 76 -8.58 12.69 -10.21
N ASN A 77 -7.45 13.23 -10.65
CA ASN A 77 -6.64 12.65 -11.71
C ASN A 77 -5.44 11.85 -11.18
N GLU A 78 -5.42 11.59 -9.88
CA GLU A 78 -4.38 10.77 -9.27
C GLU A 78 -4.42 9.35 -9.82
N THR A 79 -3.27 8.86 -10.25
CA THR A 79 -3.14 7.49 -10.76
C THR A 79 -2.24 6.64 -9.87
N ASN A 80 -2.44 5.35 -9.94
CA ASN A 80 -1.69 4.36 -9.18
C ASN A 80 -1.25 3.20 -10.04
N VAL A 81 -0.16 2.60 -9.63
CA VAL A 81 0.27 1.29 -10.09
C VAL A 81 0.47 0.40 -8.89
N CYS A 82 0.21 -0.88 -9.04
CA CYS A 82 0.37 -1.85 -7.97
C CYS A 82 1.47 -2.85 -8.34
N VAL A 83 2.38 -3.07 -7.41
CA VAL A 83 3.41 -4.08 -7.53
C VAL A 83 3.10 -5.18 -6.51
N VAL A 84 2.99 -6.39 -7.00
CA VAL A 84 2.74 -7.58 -6.16
C VAL A 84 4.05 -8.34 -6.02
N GLY A 85 4.42 -8.66 -4.78
CA GLY A 85 5.69 -9.33 -4.55
C GLY A 85 5.82 -9.93 -3.17
N LYS A 86 7.01 -10.44 -2.92
CA LYS A 86 7.37 -11.07 -1.65
C LYS A 86 8.39 -10.21 -0.92
N ALA A 87 8.18 -10.04 0.36
CA ALA A 87 9.06 -9.28 1.23
C ALA A 87 9.56 -10.12 2.39
N ARG A 88 10.69 -9.68 2.95
CA ARG A 88 11.31 -10.32 4.12
C ARG A 88 11.98 -9.27 4.99
N GLY A 89 12.38 -9.69 6.17
CA GLY A 89 13.08 -8.85 7.12
C GLY A 89 12.25 -8.54 8.35
N GLU A 90 12.72 -7.59 9.16
CA GLU A 90 12.08 -7.18 10.39
C GLU A 90 11.49 -5.78 10.24
N PHE A 91 10.35 -5.57 10.88
CA PHE A 91 9.73 -4.26 10.93
C PHE A 91 10.58 -3.29 11.76
N HIS A 92 10.66 -2.06 11.28
CA HIS A 92 11.17 -0.96 12.08
C HIS A 92 10.13 0.16 12.14
N LYS A 93 10.35 1.13 13.00
CA LYS A 93 9.50 2.31 13.06
C LYS A 93 9.66 3.12 11.76
N SER A 94 8.55 3.61 11.20
CA SER A 94 8.57 4.46 10.02
C SER A 94 9.52 5.64 10.19
N THR A 95 10.29 5.96 9.15
CA THR A 95 11.16 7.13 9.12
C THR A 95 10.41 8.42 8.83
N SER A 96 9.14 8.32 8.41
CA SER A 96 8.29 9.49 8.21
C SER A 96 7.85 10.08 9.55
N THR A 97 8.12 11.36 9.75
CA THR A 97 7.69 12.09 10.95
C THR A 97 6.24 12.59 10.86
N LEU A 98 5.64 12.50 9.67
CA LEU A 98 4.31 13.04 9.37
C LEU A 98 3.23 11.97 9.28
N GLU A 99 3.60 10.70 9.29
CA GLU A 99 2.67 9.59 9.14
C GLU A 99 2.78 8.63 10.32
N GLU A 100 1.61 8.29 10.88
CA GLU A 100 1.51 7.23 11.87
C GLU A 100 1.13 5.94 11.15
N ILE A 101 2.07 5.00 11.09
CA ILE A 101 1.92 3.73 10.40
C ILE A 101 2.29 2.59 11.33
N GLU A 102 1.40 1.60 11.42
CA GLU A 102 1.67 0.33 12.08
C GLU A 102 1.64 -0.78 11.04
N ALA A 103 2.79 -1.39 10.78
CA ALA A 103 2.90 -2.48 9.81
C ALA A 103 2.78 -3.83 10.51
N GLY A 104 2.18 -4.79 9.84
CA GLY A 104 2.04 -6.15 10.38
C GLY A 104 1.87 -7.21 9.31
N TRP A 105 2.16 -8.44 9.69
CA TRP A 105 1.85 -9.62 8.89
C TRP A 105 0.47 -10.14 9.27
N TYR A 106 -0.31 -10.51 8.27
CA TYR A 106 -1.68 -10.99 8.49
C TYR A 106 -1.91 -12.27 7.68
N THR A 107 -2.53 -13.22 8.31
CA THR A 107 -2.98 -14.43 7.62
C THR A 107 -4.25 -14.15 6.82
N LYS A 108 -4.56 -15.05 5.89
CA LYS A 108 -5.82 -14.94 5.13
C LYS A 108 -7.05 -14.92 6.04
N ALA A 109 -7.03 -15.73 7.10
CA ALA A 109 -8.13 -15.77 8.06
C ALA A 109 -8.29 -14.44 8.82
N GLU A 110 -7.18 -13.84 9.26
CA GLU A 110 -7.18 -12.53 9.92
C GLU A 110 -7.69 -11.42 8.98
N VAL A 111 -7.27 -11.45 7.71
CA VAL A 111 -7.73 -10.48 6.71
C VAL A 111 -9.24 -10.62 6.47
N ARG A 112 -9.77 -11.83 6.36
CA ARG A 112 -11.21 -12.06 6.23
C ARG A 112 -12.00 -11.44 7.39
N GLU A 113 -11.49 -11.57 8.61
CA GLU A 113 -12.13 -10.98 9.78
C GLU A 113 -12.04 -9.44 9.78
N LEU A 114 -10.88 -8.90 9.42
CA LEU A 114 -10.71 -7.44 9.31
C LEU A 114 -11.63 -6.83 8.27
N LEU A 115 -11.84 -7.51 7.14
CA LEU A 115 -12.73 -7.03 6.08
C LEU A 115 -14.19 -6.85 6.54
N LYS A 116 -14.61 -7.57 7.58
CA LYS A 116 -15.96 -7.46 8.14
C LYS A 116 -16.14 -6.28 9.09
N LYS A 117 -15.08 -5.83 9.74
CA LYS A 117 -15.21 -4.91 10.88
C LYS A 117 -14.30 -3.67 10.83
N ALA A 118 -13.26 -3.69 10.01
CA ALA A 118 -12.32 -2.58 9.91
C ALA A 118 -12.52 -1.78 8.63
N LYS A 119 -11.95 -0.59 8.58
CA LYS A 119 -11.98 0.29 7.41
C LYS A 119 -10.71 0.16 6.60
N PHE A 120 -10.86 0.11 5.31
CA PHE A 120 -9.79 -0.11 4.35
C PHE A 120 -9.78 0.98 3.29
N ALA A 121 -8.60 1.24 2.73
CA ALA A 121 -8.52 1.91 1.44
C ALA A 121 -9.15 1.00 0.37
N ALA A 122 -9.88 1.56 -0.57
CA ALA A 122 -10.71 0.79 -1.51
C ALA A 122 -9.95 -0.28 -2.31
N ARG A 123 -8.77 0.06 -2.82
CA ARG A 123 -7.97 -0.90 -3.60
C ARG A 123 -7.45 -2.04 -2.75
N THR A 124 -7.01 -1.71 -1.55
CA THR A 124 -6.54 -2.69 -0.58
C THR A 124 -7.66 -3.62 -0.18
N GLN A 125 -8.86 -3.09 0.04
CA GLN A 125 -10.05 -3.88 0.34
C GLN A 125 -10.36 -4.88 -0.77
N ALA A 126 -10.40 -4.42 -2.01
CA ALA A 126 -10.71 -5.27 -3.16
C ALA A 126 -9.67 -6.39 -3.33
N TYR A 127 -8.40 -6.04 -3.26
CA TYR A 127 -7.31 -7.03 -3.35
C TYR A 127 -7.36 -8.04 -2.20
N CYS A 128 -7.53 -7.57 -0.99
CA CYS A 128 -7.61 -8.43 0.20
C CYS A 128 -8.81 -9.38 0.14
N TYR A 129 -9.94 -8.92 -0.38
CA TYR A 129 -11.11 -9.76 -0.57
C TYR A 129 -10.80 -10.96 -1.48
N VAL A 130 -10.20 -10.70 -2.64
CA VAL A 130 -9.82 -11.77 -3.58
C VAL A 130 -8.73 -12.66 -3.01
N TRP A 131 -7.64 -12.06 -2.55
CA TRP A 131 -6.48 -12.80 -2.03
C TRP A 131 -6.82 -13.70 -0.85
N SER A 132 -7.64 -13.23 0.08
CA SER A 132 -7.98 -13.98 1.28
C SER A 132 -8.86 -15.20 1.02
N ARG A 133 -9.44 -15.29 -0.17
CA ARG A 133 -10.32 -16.40 -0.59
C ARG A 133 -9.67 -17.40 -1.55
N GLU A 134 -8.46 -17.13 -1.97
CA GLU A 134 -7.68 -18.03 -2.83
C GLU A 134 -7.22 -19.31 -2.10
#